data_d43bf046590ced79e60a7c4d8c45630d
#
_entry.id   d43bf046590ced79e60a7c4d8c45630d
#
_cell.length_a   1.000
_cell.length_b   1.000
_cell.length_c   1.000
_cell.angle_alpha   90.00
_cell.angle_beta   90.00
_cell.angle_gamma   90.00
#
_symmetry.space_group_name_H-M   'P 1'
#
loop_
_entity.id
_entity.type
_entity.pdbx_description
1 polymer ?
#
loop_
_entity_poly.entity_id
_entity_poly.type
_entity_poly.pdbx_seq_one_letter_code
_entity_poly.pdbx_strand_id
1 'polypeptide(L)'
;IDAVIVGTPDHRHQKISVDALRAGKAVYCEKPMVHKIEEGAELIRAQQESGKTFQVGSQGMSSLGNEKAKELLEQGAIGELNYAEGFWAKNDPIGAWQYAIPEDASEETVDWDMFLGSAPRKPYDPLRIFRWRNYRDYGTGVSGDLFVHLFSSLHFVTSSDGPRKVMA
;
A
#
# COMPACT_ATOMS: atom_id res chain seq x y z
N ILE A 1 -11.89 4.22 -21.25
CA ILE A 1 -10.87 3.99 -20.22
C ILE A 1 -10.53 2.50 -20.23
N ASP A 2 -9.26 2.16 -20.32
CA ASP A 2 -8.77 0.79 -20.42
C ASP A 2 -8.10 0.33 -19.13
N ALA A 3 -7.57 1.26 -18.36
CA ALA A 3 -6.91 1.02 -17.08
C ALA A 3 -7.22 2.12 -16.08
N VAL A 4 -7.09 1.77 -14.78
CA VAL A 4 -7.30 2.67 -13.64
C VAL A 4 -6.06 2.63 -12.75
N ILE A 5 -5.59 3.81 -12.32
CA ILE A 5 -4.58 3.95 -11.28
C ILE A 5 -5.31 4.32 -9.98
N VAL A 6 -5.15 3.49 -8.96
CA VAL A 6 -5.73 3.69 -7.63
C VAL A 6 -4.66 4.20 -6.69
N GLY A 7 -4.70 5.50 -6.37
CA GLY A 7 -3.78 6.18 -5.45
C GLY A 7 -4.51 6.90 -4.30
N THR A 8 -5.64 6.36 -3.91
CA THR A 8 -6.49 6.87 -2.82
C THR A 8 -5.91 6.48 -1.44
N PRO A 9 -6.50 6.88 -0.32
CA PRO A 9 -6.21 6.29 0.98
C PRO A 9 -6.48 4.77 1.02
N ASP A 10 -5.76 4.04 1.88
CA ASP A 10 -5.71 2.58 1.92
C ASP A 10 -7.09 1.92 1.98
N HIS A 11 -8.00 2.46 2.80
CA HIS A 11 -9.35 1.92 2.99
C HIS A 11 -10.25 1.93 1.73
N ARG A 12 -9.81 2.63 0.66
CA ARG A 12 -10.54 2.70 -0.61
C ARG A 12 -9.95 1.79 -1.69
N HIS A 13 -8.74 1.27 -1.48
CA HIS A 13 -8.00 0.51 -2.49
C HIS A 13 -8.78 -0.71 -2.99
N GLN A 14 -9.25 -1.56 -2.08
CA GLN A 14 -9.97 -2.77 -2.43
C GLN A 14 -11.24 -2.46 -3.23
N LYS A 15 -12.10 -1.60 -2.72
CA LYS A 15 -13.40 -1.29 -3.35
C LYS A 15 -13.24 -0.75 -4.77
N ILE A 16 -12.36 0.23 -4.95
CA ILE A 16 -12.14 0.86 -6.27
C ILE A 16 -11.52 -0.16 -7.25
N SER A 17 -10.55 -0.94 -6.76
CA SER A 17 -9.90 -1.97 -7.58
C SER A 17 -10.86 -3.05 -8.03
N VAL A 18 -11.70 -3.56 -7.14
CA VAL A 18 -12.72 -4.57 -7.46
C VAL A 18 -13.74 -4.04 -8.47
N ASP A 19 -14.22 -2.81 -8.28
CA ASP A 19 -15.16 -2.18 -9.20
C ASP A 19 -14.56 -2.01 -10.60
N ALA A 20 -13.30 -1.56 -10.68
CA ALA A 20 -12.59 -1.41 -11.95
C ALA A 20 -12.37 -2.75 -12.66
N LEU A 21 -11.94 -3.79 -11.93
CA LEU A 21 -11.76 -5.14 -12.47
C LEU A 21 -13.08 -5.71 -13.00
N ARG A 22 -14.17 -5.61 -12.23
CA ARG A 22 -15.52 -6.03 -12.65
C ARG A 22 -16.04 -5.25 -13.86
N ALA A 23 -15.61 -4.00 -14.01
CA ALA A 23 -15.88 -3.21 -15.21
C ALA A 23 -14.93 -3.54 -16.40
N GLY A 24 -14.13 -4.60 -16.29
CA GLY A 24 -13.23 -5.07 -17.34
C GLY A 24 -12.01 -4.17 -17.57
N LYS A 25 -11.55 -3.42 -16.56
CA LYS A 25 -10.40 -2.53 -16.63
C LYS A 25 -9.18 -3.15 -15.97
N ALA A 26 -7.99 -2.91 -16.53
CA ALA A 26 -6.74 -3.18 -15.83
C ALA A 26 -6.56 -2.21 -14.65
N VAL A 27 -5.86 -2.63 -13.61
CA VAL A 27 -5.67 -1.82 -12.40
C VAL A 27 -4.21 -1.79 -11.99
N TYR A 28 -3.70 -0.59 -11.74
CA TYR A 28 -2.50 -0.36 -10.94
C TYR A 28 -2.96 0.23 -9.60
N CYS A 29 -2.75 -0.50 -8.52
CA CYS A 29 -3.14 -0.07 -7.19
C CYS A 29 -1.91 0.22 -6.34
N GLU A 30 -1.85 1.42 -5.73
CA GLU A 30 -0.81 1.74 -4.77
C GLU A 30 -0.83 0.78 -3.58
N LYS A 31 0.32 0.66 -2.94
CA LYS A 31 0.49 -0.11 -1.72
C LYS A 31 -0.09 0.64 -0.48
N PRO A 32 -0.57 -0.07 0.52
CA PRO A 32 -0.82 -1.50 0.57
C PRO A 32 -2.02 -1.88 -0.31
N MET A 33 -1.99 -3.07 -0.86
CA MET A 33 -3.04 -3.56 -1.75
C MET A 33 -4.44 -3.51 -1.13
N VAL A 34 -4.53 -3.70 0.16
CA VAL A 34 -5.77 -3.72 0.96
C VAL A 34 -5.53 -3.06 2.32
N HIS A 35 -6.58 -2.54 2.92
CA HIS A 35 -6.55 -1.97 4.27
C HIS A 35 -6.69 -3.06 5.35
N LYS A 36 -7.49 -4.09 5.08
CA LYS A 36 -7.70 -5.25 5.95
C LYS A 36 -7.40 -6.55 5.20
N ILE A 37 -6.85 -7.52 5.91
CA ILE A 37 -6.45 -8.81 5.31
C ILE A 37 -7.64 -9.52 4.63
N GLU A 38 -8.82 -9.44 5.23
CA GLU A 38 -10.05 -10.06 4.73
C GLU A 38 -10.47 -9.55 3.34
N GLU A 39 -10.10 -8.32 2.99
CA GLU A 39 -10.41 -7.70 1.70
C GLU A 39 -9.64 -8.35 0.53
N GLY A 40 -8.49 -8.98 0.83
CA GLY A 40 -7.62 -9.58 -0.17
C GLY A 40 -8.28 -10.70 -0.97
N ALA A 41 -9.09 -11.54 -0.32
CA ALA A 41 -9.73 -12.67 -0.98
C ALA A 41 -10.72 -12.23 -2.07
N GLU A 42 -11.47 -11.15 -1.85
CA GLU A 42 -12.39 -10.61 -2.87
C GLU A 42 -11.64 -9.99 -4.04
N LEU A 43 -10.56 -9.26 -3.75
CA LEU A 43 -9.74 -8.63 -4.78
C LEU A 43 -9.08 -9.67 -5.71
N ILE A 44 -8.51 -10.73 -5.12
CA ILE A 44 -7.92 -11.84 -5.89
C ILE A 44 -8.99 -12.50 -6.78
N ARG A 45 -10.17 -12.77 -6.24
CA ARG A 45 -11.29 -13.34 -6.99
C ARG A 45 -11.71 -12.44 -8.15
N ALA A 46 -11.90 -11.16 -7.90
CA ALA A 46 -12.28 -10.19 -8.93
C ALA A 46 -11.24 -10.11 -10.06
N GLN A 47 -9.95 -10.19 -9.72
CA GLN A 47 -8.87 -10.24 -10.70
C GLN A 47 -8.94 -11.50 -11.54
N GLN A 48 -9.13 -12.69 -10.93
CA GLN A 48 -9.24 -13.97 -11.63
C GLN A 48 -10.47 -14.00 -12.55
N GLU A 49 -11.63 -13.57 -12.06
CA GLU A 49 -12.88 -13.55 -12.83
C GLU A 49 -12.83 -12.58 -14.02
N SER A 50 -12.20 -11.42 -13.85
CA SER A 50 -12.08 -10.42 -14.91
C SER A 50 -11.03 -10.79 -15.97
N GLY A 51 -10.03 -11.60 -15.63
CA GLY A 51 -8.86 -11.89 -16.46
C GLY A 51 -8.01 -10.65 -16.78
N LYS A 52 -8.22 -9.53 -16.07
CA LYS A 52 -7.50 -8.28 -16.29
C LYS A 52 -6.22 -8.21 -15.44
N THR A 53 -5.25 -7.45 -15.92
CA THR A 53 -4.02 -7.19 -15.18
C THR A 53 -4.31 -6.39 -13.92
N PHE A 54 -3.77 -6.86 -12.80
CA PHE A 54 -3.73 -6.14 -11.54
C PHE A 54 -2.28 -6.05 -11.08
N GLN A 55 -1.78 -4.85 -10.89
CA GLN A 55 -0.41 -4.57 -10.44
C GLN A 55 -0.43 -3.81 -9.13
N VAL A 56 0.29 -4.30 -8.13
CA VAL A 56 0.53 -3.56 -6.88
C VAL A 56 1.74 -2.64 -7.03
N GLY A 57 1.62 -1.41 -6.54
CA GLY A 57 2.64 -0.37 -6.60
C GLY A 57 3.78 -0.55 -5.60
N SER A 58 4.48 -1.69 -5.65
CA SER A 58 5.70 -1.97 -4.87
C SER A 58 6.93 -1.70 -5.72
N GLN A 59 7.23 -0.43 -5.98
CA GLN A 59 8.23 0.02 -6.96
C GLN A 59 9.66 -0.49 -6.67
N GLY A 60 9.99 -0.71 -5.40
CA GLY A 60 11.27 -1.26 -4.98
C GLY A 60 11.61 -2.63 -5.60
N MET A 61 10.58 -3.41 -5.96
CA MET A 61 10.76 -4.71 -6.62
C MET A 61 11.26 -4.59 -8.07
N SER A 62 11.14 -3.40 -8.68
CA SER A 62 11.68 -3.10 -10.01
C SER A 62 13.00 -2.31 -9.95
N SER A 63 13.64 -2.28 -8.78
CA SER A 63 14.92 -1.60 -8.59
C SER A 63 16.06 -2.43 -9.16
N LEU A 64 16.86 -1.84 -10.06
CA LEU A 64 18.08 -2.47 -10.59
C LEU A 64 19.08 -2.84 -9.48
N GLY A 65 19.11 -2.05 -8.38
CA GLY A 65 19.94 -2.36 -7.23
C GLY A 65 19.50 -3.63 -6.51
N ASN A 66 18.19 -3.79 -6.31
CA ASN A 66 17.62 -5.00 -5.71
C ASN A 66 17.79 -6.23 -6.62
N GLU A 67 17.64 -6.04 -7.92
CA GLU A 67 17.88 -7.09 -8.92
C GLU A 67 19.34 -7.58 -8.88
N LYS A 68 20.28 -6.65 -8.82
CA LYS A 68 21.70 -6.99 -8.72
C LYS A 68 22.06 -7.63 -7.37
N ALA A 69 21.45 -7.16 -6.27
CA ALA A 69 21.64 -7.76 -4.96
C ALA A 69 21.13 -9.20 -4.93
N LYS A 70 19.96 -9.46 -5.52
CA LYS A 70 19.40 -10.82 -5.67
C LYS A 70 20.34 -11.72 -6.45
N GLU A 71 20.82 -11.29 -7.62
CA GLU A 71 21.77 -12.03 -8.45
C GLU A 71 23.04 -12.40 -7.66
N LEU A 72 23.62 -11.45 -6.92
CA LEU A 72 24.81 -11.69 -6.12
C LEU A 72 24.59 -12.68 -4.97
N LEU A 73 23.42 -12.61 -4.31
CA LEU A 73 23.05 -13.58 -3.28
C LEU A 73 22.90 -14.99 -3.87
N GLU A 74 22.24 -15.13 -5.00
CA GLU A 74 22.07 -16.41 -5.69
C GLU A 74 23.42 -17.02 -6.16
N GLN A 75 24.38 -16.17 -6.47
CA GLN A 75 25.76 -16.56 -6.77
C GLN A 75 26.62 -16.90 -5.54
N GLY A 76 26.07 -16.72 -4.33
CA GLY A 76 26.79 -16.98 -3.09
C GLY A 76 27.87 -15.95 -2.75
N ALA A 77 27.78 -14.71 -3.26
CA ALA A 77 28.79 -13.67 -3.09
C ALA A 77 29.13 -13.34 -1.61
N ILE A 78 28.16 -13.56 -0.70
CA ILE A 78 28.34 -13.38 0.74
C ILE A 78 28.30 -14.72 1.52
N GLY A 79 28.33 -15.86 0.81
CA GLY A 79 28.12 -17.18 1.41
C GLY A 79 26.65 -17.45 1.73
N GLU A 80 26.41 -18.28 2.76
CA GLU A 80 25.07 -18.63 3.20
C GLU A 80 24.43 -17.46 3.96
N LEU A 81 23.24 -17.03 3.51
CA LEU A 81 22.47 -15.99 4.18
C LEU A 81 21.80 -16.56 5.44
N ASN A 82 22.21 -16.10 6.61
CA ASN A 82 21.64 -16.51 7.89
C ASN A 82 20.94 -15.38 8.67
N TYR A 83 21.19 -14.13 8.30
CA TYR A 83 20.57 -12.96 8.92
C TYR A 83 20.42 -11.81 7.93
N ALA A 84 19.30 -11.13 7.95
CA ALA A 84 19.07 -9.90 7.22
C ALA A 84 18.41 -8.89 8.15
N GLU A 85 18.91 -7.67 8.15
CA GLU A 85 18.37 -6.56 8.92
C GLU A 85 17.91 -5.43 8.01
N GLY A 86 16.76 -4.87 8.30
CA GLY A 86 16.25 -3.69 7.62
C GLY A 86 15.56 -2.77 8.61
N PHE A 87 15.74 -1.49 8.43
CA PHE A 87 15.08 -0.48 9.25
C PHE A 87 14.55 0.67 8.38
N TRP A 88 13.51 1.29 8.86
CA TRP A 88 12.96 2.48 8.24
C TRP A 88 12.66 3.51 9.34
N ALA A 89 13.40 4.61 9.32
CA ALA A 89 13.16 5.72 10.24
C ALA A 89 12.32 6.80 9.58
N LYS A 90 11.23 7.20 10.22
CA LYS A 90 10.45 8.37 9.87
C LYS A 90 10.56 9.36 11.02
N ASN A 91 11.59 10.18 10.98
CA ASN A 91 11.86 11.20 11.99
C ASN A 91 11.48 12.58 11.43
N ASP A 92 10.50 13.21 12.07
CA ASP A 92 10.02 14.54 11.75
C ASP A 92 9.67 15.27 13.04
N PRO A 93 10.15 16.51 13.26
CA PRO A 93 9.94 17.24 14.53
C PRO A 93 8.47 17.53 14.84
N ILE A 94 7.60 17.57 13.82
CA ILE A 94 6.16 17.80 13.99
C ILE A 94 5.32 16.52 13.85
N GLY A 95 5.97 15.37 13.65
CA GLY A 95 5.33 14.08 13.44
C GLY A 95 5.18 13.70 11.97
N ALA A 96 4.97 12.39 11.72
CA ALA A 96 4.84 11.86 10.39
C ALA A 96 3.54 12.35 9.71
N TRP A 97 3.63 12.64 8.40
CA TRP A 97 2.50 12.98 7.54
C TRP A 97 1.67 14.18 7.98
N GLN A 98 2.32 15.17 8.55
CA GLN A 98 1.69 16.45 8.97
C GLN A 98 1.62 17.42 7.79
N TYR A 99 0.93 17.02 6.72
CA TYR A 99 0.75 17.86 5.53
C TYR A 99 -0.09 19.11 5.85
N ALA A 100 0.18 20.20 5.11
CA ALA A 100 -0.64 21.40 5.16
C ALA A 100 -2.07 21.07 4.72
N ILE A 101 -3.03 21.72 5.36
CA ILE A 101 -4.43 21.65 4.98
C ILE A 101 -4.72 22.85 4.07
N PRO A 102 -5.29 22.66 2.87
CA PRO A 102 -5.70 23.77 2.01
C PRO A 102 -6.69 24.69 2.72
N GLU A 103 -6.55 25.98 2.49
CA GLU A 103 -7.41 27.00 3.14
C GLU A 103 -8.87 26.92 2.70
N ASP A 104 -9.11 26.41 1.50
CA ASP A 104 -10.45 26.18 0.91
C ASP A 104 -11.05 24.82 1.27
N ALA A 105 -10.39 24.03 2.10
CA ALA A 105 -10.88 22.72 2.53
C ALA A 105 -12.16 22.84 3.36
N SER A 106 -13.30 22.43 2.81
CA SER A 106 -14.62 22.53 3.43
C SER A 106 -15.53 21.36 3.00
N GLU A 107 -16.70 21.24 3.61
CA GLU A 107 -17.73 20.27 3.17
C GLU A 107 -18.25 20.53 1.75
N GLU A 108 -18.08 21.74 1.24
CA GLU A 108 -18.48 22.12 -0.12
C GLU A 108 -17.45 21.72 -1.17
N THR A 109 -16.17 21.67 -0.81
CA THR A 109 -15.06 21.35 -1.71
C THR A 109 -14.58 19.91 -1.62
N VAL A 110 -15.03 19.17 -0.58
CA VAL A 110 -14.67 17.77 -0.33
C VAL A 110 -15.89 16.90 -0.30
N ASP A 111 -15.97 15.89 -1.18
CA ASP A 111 -16.97 14.83 -1.08
C ASP A 111 -16.62 13.89 0.07
N TRP A 112 -17.05 14.30 1.27
CA TRP A 112 -16.75 13.61 2.51
C TRP A 112 -17.34 12.20 2.58
N ASP A 113 -18.54 12.01 2.03
CA ASP A 113 -19.19 10.70 1.99
C ASP A 113 -18.44 9.73 1.06
N MET A 114 -17.98 10.22 -0.08
CA MET A 114 -17.16 9.44 -1.00
C MET A 114 -15.80 9.11 -0.35
N PHE A 115 -15.18 10.05 0.36
CA PHE A 115 -13.94 9.79 1.08
C PHE A 115 -14.13 8.70 2.13
N LEU A 116 -15.15 8.80 2.98
CA LEU A 116 -15.43 7.81 4.04
C LEU A 116 -15.69 6.42 3.46
N GLY A 117 -16.50 6.32 2.42
CA GLY A 117 -16.89 5.03 1.85
C GLY A 117 -17.48 4.08 2.90
N SER A 118 -16.82 2.96 3.17
CA SER A 118 -17.20 1.97 4.20
C SER A 118 -16.61 2.25 5.59
N ALA A 119 -15.79 3.28 5.74
CA ALA A 119 -15.24 3.67 7.05
C ALA A 119 -16.34 4.17 8.00
N PRO A 120 -16.11 4.14 9.32
CA PRO A 120 -17.07 4.65 10.29
C PRO A 120 -17.48 6.09 9.99
N ARG A 121 -18.79 6.37 10.05
CA ARG A 121 -19.34 7.71 9.84
C ARG A 121 -18.83 8.66 10.92
N LYS A 122 -18.26 9.77 10.46
CA LYS A 122 -17.72 10.86 11.28
C LYS A 122 -18.16 12.19 10.68
N PRO A 123 -18.35 13.23 11.50
CA PRO A 123 -18.47 14.60 10.98
C PRO A 123 -17.25 14.97 10.13
N TYR A 124 -17.43 15.87 9.17
CA TYR A 124 -16.33 16.38 8.38
C TYR A 124 -15.20 16.93 9.26
N ASP A 125 -13.99 16.55 8.93
CA ASP A 125 -12.79 17.01 9.63
C ASP A 125 -11.64 17.03 8.60
N PRO A 126 -11.13 18.21 8.23
CA PRO A 126 -10.06 18.34 7.25
C PRO A 126 -8.77 17.64 7.69
N LEU A 127 -8.52 17.51 8.99
CA LEU A 127 -7.38 16.72 9.49
C LEU A 127 -7.49 15.27 9.06
N ARG A 128 -8.69 14.69 9.06
CA ARG A 128 -8.91 13.30 8.71
C ARG A 128 -8.67 13.00 7.24
N ILE A 129 -8.99 13.92 6.34
CA ILE A 129 -8.75 13.69 4.91
C ILE A 129 -7.32 14.02 4.51
N PHE A 130 -6.77 15.17 4.93
CA PHE A 130 -5.43 15.61 4.50
C PHE A 130 -4.29 14.95 5.27
N ARG A 131 -4.59 14.36 6.43
CA ARG A 131 -3.65 13.60 7.25
C ARG A 131 -4.16 12.18 7.54
N TRP A 132 -4.84 11.58 6.58
CA TRP A 132 -5.54 10.29 6.71
C TRP A 132 -4.64 9.15 7.23
N ARG A 133 -3.35 9.19 6.93
CA ARG A 133 -2.37 8.19 7.40
C ARG A 133 -2.23 8.14 8.92
N ASN A 134 -2.65 9.19 9.62
CA ASN A 134 -2.62 9.25 11.09
C ASN A 134 -3.85 8.56 11.73
N TYR A 135 -4.80 8.09 10.93
CA TYR A 135 -6.05 7.50 11.42
C TYR A 135 -6.18 6.05 10.98
N ARG A 136 -6.40 5.16 11.97
CA ARG A 136 -6.61 3.72 11.73
C ARG A 136 -7.83 3.44 10.84
N ASP A 137 -8.79 4.34 10.82
CA ASP A 137 -9.99 4.21 9.98
C ASP A 137 -9.65 4.24 8.47
N TYR A 138 -8.52 4.83 8.08
CA TYR A 138 -8.19 5.11 6.69
C TYR A 138 -6.85 4.57 6.23
N GLY A 139 -5.91 4.35 7.15
CA GLY A 139 -4.55 3.94 6.86
C GLY A 139 -4.06 2.81 7.73
N THR A 140 -2.98 2.18 7.31
CA THR A 140 -2.33 1.02 7.94
C THR A 140 -1.13 1.40 8.81
N GLY A 141 -0.92 2.71 9.02
CA GLY A 141 0.18 3.23 9.82
C GLY A 141 1.55 2.98 9.18
N VAL A 142 2.61 3.16 9.96
CA VAL A 142 4.00 2.99 9.50
C VAL A 142 4.24 1.58 8.95
N SER A 143 3.63 0.57 9.54
CA SER A 143 3.78 -0.82 9.11
C SER A 143 3.31 -1.06 7.68
N GLY A 144 2.10 -0.64 7.35
CA GLY A 144 1.55 -0.82 6.01
C GLY A 144 2.00 0.24 5.01
N ASP A 145 2.33 1.45 5.45
CA ASP A 145 2.74 2.51 4.55
C ASP A 145 4.25 2.48 4.19
N LEU A 146 5.11 2.16 5.14
CA LEU A 146 6.58 2.18 4.97
C LEU A 146 7.20 0.79 4.97
N PHE A 147 6.89 -0.07 5.94
CA PHE A 147 7.52 -1.39 6.03
C PHE A 147 7.16 -2.31 4.88
N VAL A 148 6.04 -2.08 4.20
CA VAL A 148 5.71 -2.83 2.98
C VAL A 148 6.81 -2.68 1.90
N HIS A 149 7.42 -1.50 1.76
CA HIS A 149 8.55 -1.29 0.85
C HIS A 149 9.79 -2.06 1.28
N LEU A 150 10.11 -2.00 2.58
CA LEU A 150 11.26 -2.70 3.15
C LEU A 150 11.12 -4.21 3.00
N PHE A 151 9.98 -4.77 3.43
CA PHE A 151 9.73 -6.21 3.35
C PHE A 151 9.63 -6.72 1.91
N SER A 152 8.99 -5.98 1.01
CA SER A 152 8.94 -6.34 -0.42
C SER A 152 10.35 -6.44 -1.00
N SER A 153 11.21 -5.47 -0.71
CA SER A 153 12.60 -5.46 -1.17
C SER A 153 13.41 -6.62 -0.56
N LEU A 154 13.29 -6.86 0.75
CA LEU A 154 13.98 -7.97 1.43
C LEU A 154 13.54 -9.32 0.87
N HIS A 155 12.23 -9.56 0.74
CA HIS A 155 11.72 -10.82 0.20
C HIS A 155 12.14 -11.03 -1.26
N PHE A 156 12.13 -9.97 -2.06
CA PHE A 156 12.60 -10.04 -3.44
C PHE A 156 14.08 -10.41 -3.52
N VAL A 157 14.94 -9.72 -2.77
CA VAL A 157 16.39 -9.93 -2.78
C VAL A 157 16.78 -11.30 -2.24
N THR A 158 16.07 -11.78 -1.22
CA THR A 158 16.34 -13.08 -0.59
C THR A 158 15.60 -14.25 -1.20
N SER A 159 14.79 -14.02 -2.25
CA SER A 159 13.92 -15.04 -2.86
C SER A 159 13.00 -15.73 -1.84
N SER A 160 12.52 -14.98 -0.83
CA SER A 160 11.67 -15.46 0.26
C SER A 160 10.19 -15.17 -0.01
N ASP A 161 9.32 -16.13 0.24
CA ASP A 161 7.86 -15.98 0.12
C ASP A 161 7.21 -15.33 1.36
N GLY A 162 7.98 -15.09 2.41
CA GLY A 162 7.50 -14.48 3.66
C GLY A 162 8.01 -15.16 4.93
N PRO A 163 7.72 -14.58 6.09
CA PRO A 163 8.19 -15.12 7.37
C PRO A 163 7.41 -16.36 7.78
N ARG A 164 8.07 -17.34 8.38
CA ARG A 164 7.42 -18.49 9.04
C ARG A 164 6.90 -18.18 10.44
N LYS A 165 7.52 -17.20 11.11
CA LYS A 165 7.14 -16.73 12.44
C LYS A 165 7.35 -15.23 12.51
N VAL A 166 6.45 -14.54 13.18
CA VAL A 166 6.55 -13.11 13.49
C VAL A 166 6.45 -12.95 15.00
N MET A 167 7.33 -12.14 15.56
CA MET A 167 7.27 -11.71 16.96
C MET A 167 7.30 -10.18 16.96
N ALA A 168 6.35 -9.54 17.67
CA ALA A 168 6.22 -8.09 17.79
C ALA A 168 6.00 -7.70 19.26
#